data_40e98ddd86fd9f9e50ec2b520f692584
#
_entry.id   40e98ddd86fd9f9e50ec2b520f692584
#
_cell.length_a   1.000
_cell.length_b   1.000
_cell.length_c   1.000
_cell.angle_alpha   90.00
_cell.angle_beta   90.00
_cell.angle_gamma   90.00
#
_symmetry.space_group_name_H-M   'P 1'
#
loop_
_entity.id
_entity.type
_entity.pdbx_description
1 polymer ?
#
loop_
_entity_poly.entity_id
_entity_poly.type
_entity_poly.pdbx_seq_one_letter_code
_entity_poly.pdbx_strand_id
1 'polypeptide(L)'
;VKQSEENTQAAGAYVAQPKKGIHKWVGSVDINSLYPSVIRALNMAPETIIGQIRPVSTDKYIVDKMADYRKANGRMYKGTNFAGAWEGLFGTLEYTAVIEQKQGVSVVVDWVNGDETTHTARELYEIIFNAKSNWTLSANGTLFSLEKEGIIPGLLERWNAERKVMQAKKREATTDEDIAFWDKRQLVKKIGLNSLYGAILNQHCRFFDKRIGQSTTLTGRAIAKHMDAYANECMTGEYNHVGECIIYGDTDSAYFTAWPVMEKAVSEGAEWNKEIATGLYEGIADQINESFPQYMETAHNVPRSKGEIIKCGREVTGLSGLFIKKKRYAIMVYDNEGTRYDVDDKPGKVKAMGL
;
A
#
# COMPACT_ATOMS: atom_id res chain seq x y z
N VAL A 1 13.23 24.65 -12.23
CA VAL A 1 13.03 23.21 -12.38
C VAL A 1 12.31 22.98 -13.69
N LYS A 2 12.98 22.44 -14.71
CA LYS A 2 12.30 22.05 -15.97
C LYS A 2 11.37 20.89 -15.64
N GLN A 3 10.06 21.14 -15.64
CA GLN A 3 9.06 20.09 -15.68
C GLN A 3 9.26 19.29 -16.96
N SER A 4 9.49 17.99 -16.84
CA SER A 4 9.54 17.13 -18.03
C SER A 4 8.15 17.09 -18.64
N GLU A 5 8.01 17.62 -19.86
CA GLU A 5 6.77 17.67 -20.64
C GLU A 5 6.35 16.32 -21.20
N GLU A 6 6.77 15.20 -20.62
CA GLU A 6 6.27 13.92 -21.06
C GLU A 6 4.83 13.68 -20.54
N ASN A 7 3.91 13.69 -21.45
CA ASN A 7 2.48 13.42 -21.32
C ASN A 7 2.19 11.93 -20.98
N THR A 8 2.97 11.34 -20.09
CA THR A 8 2.72 10.00 -19.57
C THR A 8 1.80 10.08 -18.37
N GLN A 9 0.67 9.41 -18.46
CA GLN A 9 -0.30 9.30 -17.38
C GLN A 9 0.38 8.67 -16.14
N ALA A 10 0.17 9.25 -14.96
CA ALA A 10 0.68 8.68 -13.72
C ALA A 10 0.18 7.23 -13.56
N ALA A 11 1.04 6.35 -13.05
CA ALA A 11 0.65 4.96 -12.81
C ALA A 11 -0.54 4.89 -11.85
N GLY A 12 -1.58 4.15 -12.22
CA GLY A 12 -2.76 3.94 -11.39
C GLY A 12 -2.47 3.06 -10.17
N ALA A 13 -3.46 2.98 -9.28
CA ALA A 13 -3.42 2.10 -8.10
C ALA A 13 -3.19 0.62 -8.46
N TYR A 14 -2.67 -0.15 -7.50
CA TYR A 14 -2.59 -1.60 -7.63
C TYR A 14 -3.99 -2.20 -7.55
N VAL A 15 -4.36 -2.98 -8.55
CA VAL A 15 -5.57 -3.82 -8.54
C VAL A 15 -5.19 -5.19 -9.05
N ALA A 16 -5.16 -6.18 -8.17
CA ALA A 16 -4.84 -7.56 -8.52
C ALA A 16 -5.88 -8.18 -9.47
N GLN A 17 -5.50 -9.24 -10.17
CA GLN A 17 -6.50 -10.12 -10.79
C GLN A 17 -7.05 -11.03 -9.69
N PRO A 18 -8.39 -11.09 -9.49
CA PRO A 18 -8.94 -11.96 -8.49
C PRO A 18 -8.79 -13.43 -8.87
N LYS A 19 -8.61 -14.30 -7.89
CA LYS A 19 -8.85 -15.72 -8.05
C LYS A 19 -10.35 -15.92 -8.20
N LYS A 20 -10.76 -16.24 -9.42
CA LYS A 20 -12.20 -16.36 -9.76
C LYS A 20 -12.81 -17.56 -9.08
N GLY A 21 -14.07 -17.42 -8.70
CA GLY A 21 -14.87 -18.50 -8.12
C GLY A 21 -15.43 -18.14 -6.75
N ILE A 22 -15.96 -19.17 -6.07
CA ILE A 22 -16.48 -19.05 -4.72
C ILE A 22 -15.39 -19.47 -3.74
N HIS A 23 -15.12 -18.60 -2.78
CA HIS A 23 -14.17 -18.84 -1.69
C HIS A 23 -14.93 -18.89 -0.37
N LYS A 24 -14.60 -19.85 0.49
CA LYS A 24 -15.15 -19.95 1.85
C LYS A 24 -14.35 -19.07 2.81
N TRP A 25 -14.99 -18.59 3.85
CA TRP A 25 -14.34 -17.89 4.97
C TRP A 25 -13.46 -16.72 4.54
N VAL A 26 -14.04 -15.80 3.78
CA VAL A 26 -13.33 -14.64 3.24
C VAL A 26 -13.10 -13.60 4.33
N GLY A 27 -11.86 -13.16 4.47
CA GLY A 27 -11.47 -12.01 5.28
C GLY A 27 -10.99 -10.86 4.42
N SER A 28 -11.05 -9.63 4.95
CA SER A 28 -10.34 -8.50 4.36
C SER A 28 -9.68 -7.62 5.42
N VAL A 29 -8.56 -7.03 5.02
CA VAL A 29 -7.88 -5.95 5.73
C VAL A 29 -7.77 -4.75 4.80
N ASP A 30 -7.81 -3.55 5.37
CA ASP A 30 -7.77 -2.29 4.63
C ASP A 30 -6.77 -1.33 5.28
N ILE A 31 -5.94 -0.66 4.46
CA ILE A 31 -4.96 0.31 4.96
C ILE A 31 -5.65 1.66 5.16
N ASN A 32 -5.60 2.14 6.38
CA ASN A 32 -6.19 3.42 6.76
C ASN A 32 -5.57 4.59 6.01
N SER A 33 -6.34 5.21 5.09
CA SER A 33 -5.92 6.39 4.33
C SER A 33 -4.52 6.21 3.71
N LEU A 34 -4.34 5.18 2.89
CA LEU A 34 -3.04 4.77 2.33
C LEU A 34 -2.22 5.94 1.77
N TYR A 35 -2.73 6.71 0.82
CA TYR A 35 -1.97 7.78 0.18
C TYR A 35 -1.58 8.92 1.13
N PRO A 36 -2.46 9.47 1.98
CA PRO A 36 -2.07 10.41 3.03
C PRO A 36 -0.99 9.85 3.97
N SER A 37 -1.08 8.57 4.31
CA SER A 37 -0.12 7.92 5.20
C SER A 37 1.25 7.77 4.53
N VAL A 38 1.30 7.40 3.25
CA VAL A 38 2.53 7.31 2.45
C VAL A 38 3.22 8.68 2.34
N ILE A 39 2.45 9.73 2.02
CA ILE A 39 2.97 11.11 1.92
C ILE A 39 3.60 11.56 3.25
N ARG A 40 2.95 11.26 4.37
CA ARG A 40 3.45 11.59 5.72
C ARG A 40 4.69 10.77 6.08
N ALA A 41 4.68 9.47 5.81
CA ALA A 41 5.77 8.57 6.16
C ALA A 41 7.08 8.93 5.42
N LEU A 42 7.01 9.23 4.12
CA LEU A 42 8.16 9.57 3.31
C LEU A 42 8.48 11.08 3.28
N ASN A 43 7.69 11.92 3.94
CA ASN A 43 7.84 13.37 3.93
C ASN A 43 7.74 13.97 2.51
N MET A 44 6.77 13.52 1.73
CA MET A 44 6.64 13.91 0.31
C MET A 44 6.06 15.31 0.14
N ALA A 45 6.89 16.26 -0.29
CA ALA A 45 6.50 17.62 -0.65
C ALA A 45 7.46 18.16 -1.72
N PRO A 46 7.07 19.18 -2.53
CA PRO A 46 7.96 19.74 -3.55
C PRO A 46 9.28 20.24 -2.97
N GLU A 47 9.26 20.85 -1.80
CA GLU A 47 10.43 21.43 -1.12
C GLU A 47 11.31 20.39 -0.41
N THR A 48 10.84 19.15 -0.25
CA THR A 48 11.63 18.08 0.36
C THR A 48 12.29 17.16 -0.66
N ILE A 49 11.97 17.29 -1.95
CA ILE A 49 12.64 16.53 -3.02
C ILE A 49 14.10 16.96 -3.10
N ILE A 50 15.02 16.00 -3.02
CA ILE A 50 16.47 16.23 -3.12
C ILE A 50 17.09 15.64 -4.38
N GLY A 51 16.49 14.60 -4.94
CA GLY A 51 16.99 13.96 -6.15
C GLY A 51 15.96 13.05 -6.79
N GLN A 52 16.22 12.71 -8.04
CA GLN A 52 15.43 11.77 -8.82
C GLN A 52 16.35 10.80 -9.54
N ILE A 53 16.15 9.51 -9.33
CA ILE A 53 16.83 8.50 -10.14
C ILE A 53 16.25 8.55 -11.54
N ARG A 54 17.14 8.69 -12.54
CA ARG A 54 16.73 8.85 -13.93
C ARG A 54 16.37 7.49 -14.54
N PRO A 55 15.15 7.30 -15.07
CA PRO A 55 14.74 6.04 -15.69
C PRO A 55 15.62 5.60 -16.86
N VAL A 56 16.11 6.55 -17.65
CA VAL A 56 16.90 6.30 -18.87
C VAL A 56 18.20 5.55 -18.58
N SER A 57 18.82 5.80 -17.42
CA SER A 57 20.09 5.12 -17.05
C SER A 57 19.90 3.65 -16.71
N THR A 58 18.67 3.21 -16.51
CA THR A 58 18.32 1.82 -16.23
C THR A 58 17.69 1.11 -17.43
N ASP A 59 17.64 1.74 -18.60
CA ASP A 59 16.94 1.26 -19.79
C ASP A 59 17.35 -0.15 -20.20
N LYS A 60 18.64 -0.45 -20.24
CA LYS A 60 19.11 -1.79 -20.60
C LYS A 60 18.56 -2.84 -19.62
N TYR A 61 18.63 -2.57 -18.35
CA TYR A 61 18.10 -3.48 -17.32
C TYR A 61 16.58 -3.64 -17.46
N ILE A 62 15.85 -2.54 -17.72
CA ILE A 62 14.41 -2.55 -17.96
C ILE A 62 14.08 -3.39 -19.19
N VAL A 63 14.80 -3.19 -20.30
CA VAL A 63 14.60 -3.96 -21.55
C VAL A 63 14.84 -5.45 -21.33
N ASP A 64 15.91 -5.82 -20.63
CA ASP A 64 16.23 -7.20 -20.30
C ASP A 64 15.15 -7.85 -19.43
N LYS A 65 14.70 -7.16 -18.38
CA LYS A 65 13.60 -7.62 -17.51
C LYS A 65 12.27 -7.73 -18.25
N MET A 66 11.99 -6.83 -19.17
CA MET A 66 10.80 -6.90 -20.02
C MET A 66 10.87 -8.06 -21.01
N ALA A 67 12.05 -8.37 -21.54
CA ALA A 67 12.25 -9.52 -22.42
C ALA A 67 12.00 -10.83 -21.65
N ASP A 68 12.51 -10.94 -20.43
CA ASP A 68 12.27 -12.09 -19.54
C ASP A 68 10.77 -12.21 -19.17
N TYR A 69 10.12 -11.12 -18.88
CA TYR A 69 8.69 -11.11 -18.58
C TYR A 69 7.83 -11.52 -19.79
N ARG A 70 8.20 -11.10 -21.01
CA ARG A 70 7.54 -11.54 -22.26
C ARG A 70 7.70 -13.04 -22.49
N LYS A 71 8.91 -13.58 -22.24
CA LYS A 71 9.20 -15.01 -22.33
C LYS A 71 8.33 -15.83 -21.40
N ALA A 72 8.19 -15.35 -20.13
CA ALA A 72 7.46 -16.06 -19.11
C ALA A 72 5.93 -15.98 -19.28
N ASN A 73 5.38 -14.85 -19.77
CA ASN A 73 3.95 -14.55 -19.73
C ASN A 73 3.29 -14.31 -21.09
N GLY A 74 4.03 -14.31 -22.19
CA GLY A 74 3.52 -14.10 -23.57
C GLY A 74 2.84 -12.74 -23.82
N ARG A 75 2.95 -11.78 -22.89
CA ARG A 75 2.27 -10.47 -22.93
C ARG A 75 3.26 -9.32 -22.79
N MET A 76 2.98 -8.23 -23.50
CA MET A 76 3.69 -6.97 -23.28
C MET A 76 3.30 -6.37 -21.94
N TYR A 77 4.30 -6.03 -21.14
CA TYR A 77 4.11 -5.25 -19.91
C TYR A 77 3.62 -3.85 -20.29
N LYS A 78 2.38 -3.53 -19.88
CA LYS A 78 1.81 -2.19 -19.98
C LYS A 78 1.90 -1.55 -18.60
N GLY A 79 2.94 -0.82 -18.31
CA GLY A 79 3.09 -0.15 -17.03
C GLY A 79 4.26 0.81 -17.06
N THR A 80 4.42 1.59 -16.00
CA THR A 80 5.64 2.36 -15.81
C THR A 80 6.76 1.37 -15.55
N ASN A 81 7.54 1.12 -16.56
CA ASN A 81 8.64 0.18 -16.58
C ASN A 81 9.64 0.41 -15.45
N PHE A 82 9.71 1.66 -14.97
CA PHE A 82 10.61 2.07 -13.91
C PHE A 82 10.30 1.42 -12.56
N ALA A 83 9.03 1.30 -12.17
CA ALA A 83 8.67 0.64 -10.91
C ALA A 83 9.11 -0.83 -10.87
N GLY A 84 8.95 -1.56 -11.97
CA GLY A 84 9.43 -2.94 -12.06
C GLY A 84 10.95 -3.06 -12.04
N ALA A 85 11.67 -2.11 -12.68
CA ALA A 85 13.11 -2.03 -12.61
C ALA A 85 13.59 -1.69 -11.20
N TRP A 86 12.90 -0.78 -10.53
CA TRP A 86 13.19 -0.39 -9.17
C TRP A 86 13.05 -1.57 -8.20
N GLU A 87 11.96 -2.30 -8.27
CA GLU A 87 11.77 -3.53 -7.51
C GLU A 87 12.91 -4.53 -7.76
N GLY A 88 13.34 -4.66 -9.01
CA GLY A 88 14.44 -5.53 -9.37
C GLY A 88 15.82 -5.06 -8.88
N LEU A 89 16.02 -3.73 -8.70
CA LEU A 89 17.28 -3.15 -8.22
C LEU A 89 17.39 -3.18 -6.69
N PHE A 90 16.32 -2.81 -5.99
CA PHE A 90 16.34 -2.59 -4.55
C PHE A 90 15.42 -3.51 -3.76
N GLY A 91 14.68 -4.39 -4.42
CA GLY A 91 13.86 -5.41 -3.77
C GLY A 91 12.73 -4.85 -2.89
N THR A 92 12.04 -3.80 -3.35
CA THR A 92 10.98 -3.13 -2.57
C THR A 92 9.75 -4.00 -2.27
N LEU A 93 9.67 -5.22 -2.84
CA LEU A 93 8.56 -6.15 -2.62
C LEU A 93 8.93 -7.38 -1.81
N GLU A 94 10.21 -7.66 -1.64
CA GLU A 94 10.70 -8.86 -0.98
C GLU A 94 11.82 -8.51 -0.01
N TYR A 95 11.68 -8.83 1.26
CA TYR A 95 12.71 -8.59 2.28
C TYR A 95 14.07 -9.19 1.93
N THR A 96 14.09 -10.39 1.36
CA THR A 96 15.32 -11.08 0.97
C THR A 96 16.01 -10.41 -0.21
N ALA A 97 15.25 -9.83 -1.15
CA ALA A 97 15.79 -9.18 -2.34
C ALA A 97 16.49 -7.85 -2.01
N VAL A 98 16.18 -7.21 -0.90
CA VAL A 98 16.87 -6.00 -0.43
C VAL A 98 18.33 -6.30 -0.07
N ILE A 99 18.63 -7.51 0.39
CA ILE A 99 19.98 -7.95 0.75
C ILE A 99 20.83 -8.22 -0.48
N GLU A 100 20.21 -8.62 -1.58
CA GLU A 100 20.84 -8.97 -2.84
C GLU A 100 20.93 -7.78 -3.81
N GLN A 101 21.66 -6.70 -3.45
CA GLN A 101 21.78 -5.54 -4.32
C GLN A 101 22.42 -5.93 -5.67
N LYS A 102 21.84 -5.42 -6.75
CA LYS A 102 22.33 -5.68 -8.11
C LYS A 102 23.61 -4.87 -8.37
N GLN A 103 24.75 -5.53 -8.25
CA GLN A 103 26.05 -4.91 -8.55
C GLN A 103 26.22 -4.68 -10.05
N GLY A 104 26.97 -3.63 -10.41
CA GLY A 104 27.35 -3.34 -11.79
C GLY A 104 26.27 -2.71 -12.67
N VAL A 105 25.06 -2.49 -12.16
CA VAL A 105 24.04 -1.70 -12.86
C VAL A 105 24.28 -0.21 -12.58
N SER A 106 24.50 0.57 -13.65
CA SER A 106 24.66 2.03 -13.54
C SER A 106 23.32 2.71 -13.31
N VAL A 107 23.30 3.63 -12.36
CA VAL A 107 22.14 4.44 -11.99
C VAL A 107 22.57 5.91 -11.97
N VAL A 108 21.83 6.75 -12.67
CA VAL A 108 22.05 8.21 -12.69
C VAL A 108 21.04 8.87 -11.78
N VAL A 109 21.51 9.80 -10.95
CA VAL A 109 20.68 10.63 -10.08
C VAL A 109 20.78 12.08 -10.51
N ASP A 110 19.64 12.70 -10.81
CA ASP A 110 19.50 14.13 -11.01
C ASP A 110 19.19 14.79 -9.67
N TRP A 111 20.09 15.62 -9.17
CA TRP A 111 19.92 16.33 -7.90
C TRP A 111 19.21 17.67 -8.10
N VAL A 112 18.50 18.13 -7.08
CA VAL A 112 17.74 19.41 -7.13
C VAL A 112 18.64 20.62 -7.33
N ASN A 113 19.90 20.57 -6.90
CA ASN A 113 20.90 21.62 -7.13
C ASN A 113 21.38 21.72 -8.59
N GLY A 114 20.95 20.82 -9.46
CA GLY A 114 21.31 20.75 -10.87
C GLY A 114 22.49 19.84 -11.19
N ASP A 115 23.10 19.22 -10.18
CA ASP A 115 24.14 18.23 -10.37
C ASP A 115 23.57 16.92 -10.89
N GLU A 116 24.40 16.17 -11.61
CA GLU A 116 24.14 14.80 -12.04
C GLU A 116 25.27 13.91 -11.52
N THR A 117 24.89 12.79 -10.91
CA THR A 117 25.88 11.79 -10.47
C THR A 117 25.52 10.41 -10.98
N THR A 118 26.54 9.62 -11.32
CA THR A 118 26.39 8.23 -11.72
C THR A 118 26.97 7.33 -10.65
N HIS A 119 26.18 6.32 -10.24
CA HIS A 119 26.55 5.34 -9.23
C HIS A 119 26.27 3.94 -9.77
N THR A 120 26.92 2.94 -9.20
CA THR A 120 26.38 1.57 -9.29
C THR A 120 25.16 1.44 -8.37
N ALA A 121 24.29 0.49 -8.63
CA ALA A 121 23.14 0.20 -7.74
C ALA A 121 23.61 -0.08 -6.31
N ARG A 122 24.73 -0.76 -6.15
CA ARG A 122 25.35 -1.05 -4.85
C ARG A 122 25.80 0.21 -4.12
N GLU A 123 26.52 1.10 -4.79
CA GLU A 123 26.98 2.37 -4.19
C GLU A 123 25.79 3.23 -3.76
N LEU A 124 24.76 3.34 -4.60
CA LEU A 124 23.56 4.11 -4.25
C LEU A 124 22.80 3.51 -3.07
N TYR A 125 22.73 2.20 -3.01
CA TYR A 125 22.16 1.51 -1.85
C TYR A 125 22.93 1.81 -0.56
N GLU A 126 24.27 1.74 -0.59
CA GLU A 126 25.11 2.06 0.56
C GLU A 126 24.91 3.52 1.02
N ILE A 127 24.80 4.46 0.09
CA ILE A 127 24.58 5.87 0.40
C ILE A 127 23.21 6.08 1.08
N ILE A 128 22.15 5.46 0.57
CA ILE A 128 20.79 5.68 1.06
C ILE A 128 20.54 4.92 2.36
N PHE A 129 20.81 3.61 2.40
CA PHE A 129 20.38 2.73 3.47
C PHE A 129 21.45 2.51 4.53
N ASN A 130 22.66 2.15 4.13
CA ASN A 130 23.68 1.75 5.09
C ASN A 130 24.38 2.95 5.75
N ALA A 131 24.54 4.07 5.03
CA ALA A 131 25.05 5.31 5.60
C ALA A 131 24.03 6.00 6.53
N LYS A 132 22.84 5.43 6.69
CA LYS A 132 21.72 6.01 7.45
C LYS A 132 21.49 7.47 7.07
N SER A 133 21.40 7.70 5.77
CA SER A 133 21.10 9.03 5.24
C SER A 133 19.76 9.53 5.82
N ASN A 134 19.62 10.83 5.95
CA ASN A 134 18.36 11.47 6.36
C ASN A 134 17.41 11.61 5.17
N TRP A 135 17.36 10.60 4.29
CA TRP A 135 16.59 10.58 3.06
C TRP A 135 15.65 9.38 3.04
N THR A 136 14.48 9.58 2.48
CA THR A 136 13.56 8.50 2.13
C THR A 136 13.52 8.29 0.64
N LEU A 137 13.22 7.07 0.22
CA LEU A 137 13.22 6.63 -1.15
C LEU A 137 11.84 6.13 -1.54
N SER A 138 11.20 6.78 -2.51
CA SER A 138 9.94 6.32 -3.07
C SER A 138 10.13 5.22 -4.12
N ALA A 139 9.07 4.45 -4.39
CA ALA A 139 9.13 3.35 -5.35
C ALA A 139 9.37 3.77 -6.81
N ASN A 140 9.24 5.06 -7.15
CA ASN A 140 9.62 5.60 -8.46
C ASN A 140 11.01 6.25 -8.48
N GLY A 141 11.80 6.10 -7.42
CA GLY A 141 13.17 6.61 -7.36
C GLY A 141 13.31 8.08 -7.00
N THR A 142 12.26 8.74 -6.50
CA THR A 142 12.39 10.10 -5.95
C THR A 142 12.91 10.02 -4.53
N LEU A 143 13.92 10.83 -4.22
CA LEU A 143 14.50 10.96 -2.90
C LEU A 143 13.93 12.20 -2.19
N PHE A 144 13.52 12.02 -0.93
CA PHE A 144 13.00 13.10 -0.09
C PHE A 144 13.85 13.27 1.17
N SER A 145 14.08 14.52 1.57
CA SER A 145 14.79 14.85 2.82
C SER A 145 13.86 14.75 4.03
N LEU A 146 14.41 14.28 5.13
CA LEU A 146 13.76 14.29 6.46
C LEU A 146 14.28 15.41 7.37
N GLU A 147 15.16 16.30 6.89
CA GLU A 147 15.74 17.38 7.71
C GLU A 147 14.68 18.36 8.23
N LYS A 148 13.68 18.62 7.40
CA LYS A 148 12.54 19.48 7.75
C LYS A 148 11.25 18.80 7.33
N GLU A 149 10.23 18.96 8.13
CA GLU A 149 8.89 18.51 7.75
C GLU A 149 8.36 19.33 6.58
N GLY A 150 7.91 18.64 5.52
CA GLY A 150 7.28 19.28 4.37
C GLY A 150 5.91 19.88 4.73
N ILE A 151 5.50 20.93 4.00
CA ILE A 151 4.23 21.62 4.23
C ILE A 151 3.05 20.65 4.05
N ILE A 152 3.08 19.82 3.02
CA ILE A 152 1.99 18.85 2.73
C ILE A 152 1.92 17.76 3.80
N PRO A 153 3.00 17.06 4.16
CA PRO A 153 3.00 16.11 5.27
C PRO A 153 2.51 16.71 6.60
N GLY A 154 3.00 17.90 6.96
CA GLY A 154 2.59 18.59 8.19
C GLY A 154 1.11 18.98 8.20
N LEU A 155 0.56 19.39 7.05
CA LEU A 155 -0.88 19.66 6.90
C LEU A 155 -1.72 18.39 7.09
N LEU A 156 -1.29 17.28 6.46
CA LEU A 156 -1.96 15.99 6.59
C LEU A 156 -1.90 15.45 8.03
N GLU A 157 -0.75 15.62 8.71
CA GLU A 157 -0.59 15.25 10.12
C GLU A 157 -1.59 16.00 11.00
N ARG A 158 -1.65 17.33 10.86
CA ARG A 158 -2.59 18.16 11.59
C ARG A 158 -4.05 17.77 11.33
N TRP A 159 -4.44 17.60 10.09
CA TRP A 159 -5.82 17.21 9.76
C TRP A 159 -6.19 15.82 10.27
N ASN A 160 -5.23 14.89 10.26
CA ASN A 160 -5.44 13.56 10.84
C ASN A 160 -5.61 13.62 12.36
N ALA A 161 -4.79 14.42 13.05
CA ALA A 161 -4.92 14.64 14.50
C ALA A 161 -6.27 15.27 14.85
N GLU A 162 -6.68 16.34 14.14
CA GLU A 162 -7.98 16.99 14.33
C GLU A 162 -9.13 15.99 14.08
N ARG A 163 -9.03 15.14 13.07
CA ARG A 163 -10.04 14.10 12.79
C ARG A 163 -10.15 13.10 13.94
N LYS A 164 -9.03 12.64 14.49
CA LYS A 164 -9.03 11.72 15.65
C LYS A 164 -9.75 12.34 16.86
N VAL A 165 -9.52 13.62 17.14
CA VAL A 165 -10.23 14.35 18.19
C VAL A 165 -11.74 14.39 17.93
N MET A 166 -12.16 14.67 16.69
CA MET A 166 -13.59 14.68 16.34
C MET A 166 -14.22 13.28 16.43
N GLN A 167 -13.48 12.22 16.07
CA GLN A 167 -13.95 10.86 16.25
C GLN A 167 -14.08 10.46 17.72
N ALA A 168 -13.17 10.92 18.59
CA ALA A 168 -13.29 10.71 20.04
C ALA A 168 -14.54 11.40 20.58
N LYS A 169 -14.76 12.68 20.25
CA LYS A 169 -15.95 13.43 20.66
C LYS A 169 -17.25 12.78 20.15
N LYS A 170 -17.25 12.22 18.93
CA LYS A 170 -18.38 11.44 18.40
C LYS A 170 -18.69 10.24 19.31
N ARG A 171 -17.65 9.50 19.75
CA ARG A 171 -17.84 8.32 20.63
C ARG A 171 -18.32 8.68 22.03
N GLU A 172 -17.94 9.85 22.52
CA GLU A 172 -18.32 10.36 23.84
C GLU A 172 -19.71 11.03 23.83
N ALA A 173 -20.23 11.37 22.65
CA ALA A 173 -21.52 12.03 22.50
C ALA A 173 -22.68 11.09 22.91
N THR A 174 -23.63 11.64 23.65
CA THR A 174 -24.79 10.90 24.19
C THR A 174 -26.10 11.23 23.49
N THR A 175 -26.13 12.28 22.66
CA THR A 175 -27.32 12.68 21.89
C THR A 175 -27.11 12.38 20.40
N ASP A 176 -28.19 12.03 19.70
CA ASP A 176 -28.14 11.80 18.23
C ASP A 176 -27.68 13.06 17.47
N GLU A 177 -28.03 14.24 17.98
CA GLU A 177 -27.65 15.53 17.39
C GLU A 177 -26.13 15.75 17.46
N ASP A 178 -25.53 15.52 18.64
CA ASP A 178 -24.09 15.64 18.85
C ASP A 178 -23.31 14.56 18.05
N ILE A 179 -23.81 13.34 18.01
CA ILE A 179 -23.24 12.25 17.20
C ILE A 179 -23.21 12.68 15.74
N ALA A 180 -24.33 13.17 15.20
CA ALA A 180 -24.42 13.62 13.81
C ALA A 180 -23.55 14.84 13.54
N PHE A 181 -23.42 15.77 14.49
CA PHE A 181 -22.56 16.95 14.38
C PHE A 181 -21.08 16.57 14.25
N TRP A 182 -20.58 15.74 15.16
CA TRP A 182 -19.17 15.31 15.14
C TRP A 182 -18.87 14.38 13.96
N ASP A 183 -19.86 13.57 13.55
CA ASP A 183 -19.70 12.71 12.36
C ASP A 183 -19.52 13.52 11.08
N LYS A 184 -20.33 14.55 10.86
CA LYS A 184 -20.18 15.44 9.70
C LYS A 184 -18.81 16.15 9.70
N ARG A 185 -18.35 16.61 10.86
CA ARG A 185 -17.05 17.31 10.98
C ARG A 185 -15.86 16.40 10.70
N GLN A 186 -15.84 15.17 11.25
CA GLN A 186 -14.78 14.22 10.96
C GLN A 186 -14.79 13.79 9.50
N LEU A 187 -16.00 13.71 8.87
CA LEU A 187 -16.16 13.38 7.46
C LEU A 187 -15.53 14.44 6.55
N VAL A 188 -15.73 15.72 6.83
CA VAL A 188 -15.08 16.82 6.09
C VAL A 188 -13.56 16.69 6.13
N LYS A 189 -12.98 16.35 7.29
CA LYS A 189 -11.53 16.12 7.41
C LYS A 189 -11.10 14.87 6.62
N LYS A 190 -11.88 13.78 6.65
CA LYS A 190 -11.62 12.58 5.85
C LYS A 190 -11.60 12.88 4.34
N ILE A 191 -12.57 13.68 3.87
CA ILE A 191 -12.64 14.10 2.48
C ILE A 191 -11.41 14.95 2.12
N GLY A 192 -11.04 15.94 2.96
CA GLY A 192 -9.87 16.78 2.76
C GLY A 192 -8.57 15.96 2.65
N LEU A 193 -8.35 15.03 3.58
CA LEU A 193 -7.20 14.12 3.59
C LEU A 193 -7.10 13.33 2.27
N ASN A 194 -8.18 12.73 1.83
CA ASN A 194 -8.18 11.87 0.64
C ASN A 194 -8.14 12.68 -0.68
N SER A 195 -8.68 13.90 -0.69
CA SER A 195 -8.71 14.75 -1.88
C SER A 195 -7.38 15.44 -2.17
N LEU A 196 -6.52 15.61 -1.16
CA LEU A 196 -5.24 16.30 -1.33
C LEU A 196 -4.33 15.61 -2.34
N TYR A 197 -4.31 14.27 -2.34
CA TYR A 197 -3.59 13.49 -3.34
C TYR A 197 -4.05 13.81 -4.77
N GLY A 198 -5.38 13.87 -5.00
CA GLY A 198 -5.93 14.25 -6.30
C GLY A 198 -5.56 15.68 -6.72
N ALA A 199 -5.48 16.61 -5.76
CA ALA A 199 -5.06 17.98 -6.01
C ALA A 199 -3.58 18.07 -6.42
N ILE A 200 -2.69 17.28 -5.79
CA ILE A 200 -1.27 17.23 -6.15
C ILE A 200 -1.07 16.72 -7.59
N LEU A 201 -1.92 15.85 -8.08
CA LEU A 201 -1.89 15.33 -9.46
C LEU A 201 -2.60 16.23 -10.48
N ASN A 202 -3.28 17.26 -10.04
CA ASN A 202 -3.97 18.18 -10.93
C ASN A 202 -3.01 19.26 -11.43
N GLN A 203 -2.74 19.29 -12.75
CA GLN A 203 -1.85 20.25 -13.40
C GLN A 203 -2.23 21.72 -13.18
N HIS A 204 -3.48 22.01 -12.83
CA HIS A 204 -3.96 23.35 -12.52
C HIS A 204 -3.78 23.72 -11.03
N CYS A 205 -3.32 22.79 -10.20
CA CYS A 205 -3.03 23.06 -8.80
C CYS A 205 -1.63 23.66 -8.64
N ARG A 206 -1.51 24.67 -7.77
CA ARG A 206 -0.23 25.32 -7.48
C ARG A 206 0.87 24.37 -6.97
N PHE A 207 0.47 23.28 -6.30
CA PHE A 207 1.36 22.26 -5.73
C PHE A 207 1.52 21.03 -6.63
N PHE A 208 1.12 21.16 -7.90
CA PHE A 208 1.28 20.06 -8.86
C PHE A 208 2.75 19.67 -8.99
N ASP A 209 3.04 18.41 -8.67
CA ASP A 209 4.32 17.79 -8.98
C ASP A 209 4.09 16.30 -9.32
N LYS A 210 4.35 15.96 -10.59
CA LYS A 210 4.16 14.60 -11.10
C LYS A 210 5.01 13.56 -10.35
N ARG A 211 6.19 13.95 -9.87
CA ARG A 211 7.09 13.07 -9.10
C ARG A 211 6.43 12.66 -7.79
N ILE A 212 5.78 13.60 -7.06
CA ILE A 212 5.06 13.32 -5.81
C ILE A 212 3.88 12.41 -6.07
N GLY A 213 3.10 12.68 -7.12
CA GLY A 213 1.97 11.85 -7.49
C GLY A 213 2.37 10.41 -7.81
N GLN A 214 3.42 10.22 -8.62
CA GLN A 214 3.96 8.90 -8.94
C GLN A 214 4.59 8.22 -7.71
N SER A 215 5.34 8.97 -6.90
CA SER A 215 5.91 8.48 -5.65
C SER A 215 4.82 7.91 -4.74
N THR A 216 3.74 8.67 -4.56
CA THR A 216 2.61 8.27 -3.71
C THR A 216 1.94 6.99 -4.23
N THR A 217 1.61 6.94 -5.52
CA THR A 217 0.89 5.80 -6.09
C THR A 217 1.76 4.54 -6.13
N LEU A 218 3.02 4.65 -6.58
CA LEU A 218 3.89 3.48 -6.73
C LEU A 218 4.36 2.93 -5.37
N THR A 219 4.64 3.81 -4.40
CA THR A 219 4.93 3.38 -3.04
C THR A 219 3.71 2.75 -2.37
N GLY A 220 2.51 3.33 -2.57
CA GLY A 220 1.26 2.73 -2.11
C GLY A 220 1.03 1.34 -2.70
N ARG A 221 1.35 1.12 -3.98
CA ARG A 221 1.31 -0.21 -4.61
C ARG A 221 2.27 -1.20 -3.97
N ALA A 222 3.48 -0.77 -3.65
CA ALA A 222 4.49 -1.62 -3.00
C ALA A 222 4.02 -2.03 -1.60
N ILE A 223 3.47 -1.09 -0.82
CA ILE A 223 2.92 -1.34 0.52
C ILE A 223 1.71 -2.30 0.45
N ALA A 224 0.79 -2.11 -0.51
CA ALA A 224 -0.35 -3.00 -0.68
C ALA A 224 0.09 -4.44 -1.02
N LYS A 225 1.07 -4.60 -1.89
CA LYS A 225 1.63 -5.92 -2.20
C LYS A 225 2.37 -6.54 -1.02
N HIS A 226 3.07 -5.73 -0.21
CA HIS A 226 3.65 -6.21 1.04
C HIS A 226 2.56 -6.73 1.99
N MET A 227 1.47 -6.00 2.15
CA MET A 227 0.33 -6.42 2.96
C MET A 227 -0.24 -7.77 2.47
N ASP A 228 -0.46 -7.93 1.15
CA ASP A 228 -0.91 -9.19 0.57
C ASP A 228 0.10 -10.32 0.84
N ALA A 229 1.39 -10.07 0.59
CA ALA A 229 2.45 -11.08 0.76
C ALA A 229 2.60 -11.51 2.22
N TYR A 230 2.56 -10.57 3.15
CA TYR A 230 2.69 -10.85 4.57
C TYR A 230 1.45 -11.54 5.14
N ALA A 231 0.24 -11.17 4.67
CA ALA A 231 -0.98 -11.90 5.00
C ALA A 231 -0.90 -13.37 4.57
N ASN A 232 -0.37 -13.65 3.37
CA ASN A 232 -0.15 -15.02 2.93
C ASN A 232 0.91 -15.74 3.79
N GLU A 233 2.00 -15.07 4.13
CA GLU A 233 3.07 -15.62 4.98
C GLU A 233 2.54 -16.01 6.37
N CYS A 234 1.68 -15.17 6.99
CA CYS A 234 1.05 -15.49 8.27
C CYS A 234 0.23 -16.79 8.23
N MET A 235 -0.35 -17.15 7.09
CA MET A 235 -1.19 -18.34 6.94
C MET A 235 -0.41 -19.55 6.41
N THR A 236 0.56 -19.35 5.52
CA THR A 236 1.23 -20.45 4.78
C THR A 236 2.71 -20.57 5.08
N GLY A 237 3.34 -19.56 5.69
CA GLY A 237 4.78 -19.46 5.81
C GLY A 237 5.50 -18.95 4.55
N GLU A 238 4.76 -18.65 3.46
CA GLU A 238 5.34 -18.16 2.20
C GLU A 238 5.02 -16.67 2.00
N TYR A 239 6.07 -15.84 1.92
CA TYR A 239 5.95 -14.41 1.59
C TYR A 239 5.65 -14.24 0.10
N ASN A 240 4.37 -14.17 -0.27
CA ASN A 240 3.91 -14.16 -1.67
C ASN A 240 2.58 -13.40 -1.82
N HIS A 241 2.62 -12.24 -2.50
CA HIS A 241 1.44 -11.39 -2.70
C HIS A 241 0.38 -11.96 -3.67
N VAL A 242 0.66 -13.09 -4.30
CA VAL A 242 -0.29 -13.87 -5.11
C VAL A 242 -0.41 -15.30 -4.59
N GLY A 243 0.04 -15.53 -3.35
CA GLY A 243 0.03 -16.83 -2.68
C GLY A 243 -1.37 -17.44 -2.56
N GLU A 244 -1.45 -18.72 -2.18
CA GLU A 244 -2.70 -19.49 -2.26
C GLU A 244 -3.85 -18.92 -1.42
N CYS A 245 -3.54 -18.28 -0.29
CA CYS A 245 -4.53 -17.67 0.60
C CYS A 245 -5.02 -16.29 0.14
N ILE A 246 -4.33 -15.61 -0.79
CA ILE A 246 -4.73 -14.30 -1.31
C ILE A 246 -5.74 -14.50 -2.44
N ILE A 247 -6.89 -13.85 -2.32
CA ILE A 247 -7.98 -13.89 -3.32
C ILE A 247 -7.91 -12.69 -4.25
N TYR A 248 -7.81 -11.47 -3.69
CA TYR A 248 -7.93 -10.23 -4.44
C TYR A 248 -7.32 -9.05 -3.67
N GLY A 249 -6.70 -8.10 -4.36
CA GLY A 249 -6.23 -6.83 -3.81
C GLY A 249 -6.77 -5.66 -4.62
N ASP A 250 -7.22 -4.59 -3.94
CA ASP A 250 -7.72 -3.38 -4.59
C ASP A 250 -7.24 -2.13 -3.85
N THR A 251 -6.22 -1.49 -4.39
CA THR A 251 -5.65 -0.22 -3.93
C THR A 251 -5.05 -0.31 -2.52
N ASP A 252 -5.87 -0.38 -1.50
CA ASP A 252 -5.57 -0.36 -0.07
C ASP A 252 -6.17 -1.56 0.69
N SER A 253 -6.95 -2.41 -0.01
CA SER A 253 -7.62 -3.57 0.59
C SER A 253 -7.03 -4.88 0.07
N ALA A 254 -6.81 -5.84 0.98
CA ALA A 254 -6.50 -7.24 0.70
C ALA A 254 -7.68 -8.13 1.06
N TYR A 255 -8.07 -9.01 0.14
CA TYR A 255 -9.06 -10.07 0.37
C TYR A 255 -8.37 -11.42 0.36
N PHE A 256 -8.57 -12.21 1.40
CA PHE A 256 -7.88 -13.48 1.60
C PHE A 256 -8.79 -14.51 2.29
N THR A 257 -8.30 -15.74 2.39
CA THR A 257 -8.98 -16.83 3.14
C THR A 257 -7.94 -17.78 3.72
N ALA A 258 -8.14 -18.17 4.96
CA ALA A 258 -7.35 -19.23 5.58
C ALA A 258 -7.83 -20.64 5.20
N TRP A 259 -8.94 -20.76 4.46
CA TRP A 259 -9.57 -22.06 4.18
C TRP A 259 -8.65 -23.07 3.49
N PRO A 260 -7.78 -22.70 2.50
CA PRO A 260 -6.86 -23.66 1.88
C PRO A 260 -5.97 -24.42 2.88
N VAL A 261 -5.51 -23.73 3.92
CA VAL A 261 -4.67 -24.34 4.96
C VAL A 261 -5.45 -24.97 6.10
N MET A 262 -6.70 -24.54 6.34
CA MET A 262 -7.54 -24.99 7.44
C MET A 262 -8.44 -26.20 7.07
N GLU A 263 -8.77 -26.38 5.79
CA GLU A 263 -9.76 -27.38 5.35
C GLU A 263 -9.42 -28.80 5.82
N LYS A 264 -8.13 -29.17 5.72
CA LYS A 264 -7.66 -30.48 6.19
C LYS A 264 -7.82 -30.63 7.70
N ALA A 265 -7.34 -29.66 8.47
CA ALA A 265 -7.42 -29.70 9.93
C ALA A 265 -8.87 -29.77 10.42
N VAL A 266 -9.78 -29.03 9.78
CA VAL A 266 -11.22 -29.05 10.09
C VAL A 266 -11.83 -30.41 9.73
N SER A 267 -11.45 -31.03 8.61
CA SER A 267 -11.91 -32.38 8.24
C SER A 267 -11.40 -33.47 9.22
N GLU A 268 -10.29 -33.22 9.89
CA GLU A 268 -9.70 -34.07 10.92
C GLU A 268 -10.22 -33.76 12.33
N GLY A 269 -11.19 -32.84 12.47
CA GLY A 269 -11.89 -32.53 13.71
C GLY A 269 -11.47 -31.27 14.44
N ALA A 270 -10.62 -30.40 13.83
CA ALA A 270 -10.32 -29.10 14.41
C ALA A 270 -11.56 -28.21 14.42
N GLU A 271 -11.76 -27.48 15.49
CA GLU A 271 -12.87 -26.54 15.60
C GLU A 271 -12.65 -25.33 14.66
N TRP A 272 -13.71 -24.99 13.92
CA TRP A 272 -13.74 -23.81 13.06
C TRP A 272 -15.11 -23.17 13.04
N ASN A 273 -15.19 -21.92 13.46
CA ASN A 273 -16.43 -21.17 13.55
C ASN A 273 -16.19 -19.69 13.23
N LYS A 274 -17.23 -18.86 13.32
CA LYS A 274 -17.17 -17.43 12.98
C LYS A 274 -16.23 -16.65 13.92
N GLU A 275 -16.23 -16.99 15.18
CA GLU A 275 -15.42 -16.35 16.23
C GLU A 275 -13.94 -16.65 16.00
N ILE A 276 -13.60 -17.91 15.73
CA ILE A 276 -12.22 -18.33 15.43
C ILE A 276 -11.72 -17.67 14.15
N ALA A 277 -12.53 -17.66 13.08
CA ALA A 277 -12.15 -17.01 11.83
C ALA A 277 -11.95 -15.49 11.99
N THR A 278 -12.83 -14.81 12.73
CA THR A 278 -12.71 -13.39 13.02
C THR A 278 -11.46 -13.09 13.83
N GLY A 279 -11.22 -13.84 14.91
CA GLY A 279 -10.03 -13.68 15.76
C GLY A 279 -8.71 -13.91 14.99
N LEU A 280 -8.68 -14.94 14.11
CA LEU A 280 -7.53 -15.20 13.25
C LEU A 280 -7.25 -14.00 12.31
N TYR A 281 -8.28 -13.45 11.69
CA TYR A 281 -8.13 -12.35 10.73
C TYR A 281 -7.80 -11.02 11.43
N GLU A 282 -8.25 -10.80 12.66
CA GLU A 282 -7.77 -9.71 13.51
C GLU A 282 -6.29 -9.88 13.85
N GLY A 283 -5.88 -11.08 14.28
CA GLY A 283 -4.48 -11.39 14.55
C GLY A 283 -3.56 -11.21 13.33
N ILE A 284 -4.04 -11.54 12.12
CA ILE A 284 -3.31 -11.28 10.87
C ILE A 284 -3.15 -9.77 10.65
N ALA A 285 -4.21 -8.97 10.84
CA ALA A 285 -4.13 -7.51 10.72
C ALA A 285 -3.12 -6.91 11.71
N ASP A 286 -3.08 -7.41 12.95
CA ASP A 286 -2.12 -6.99 13.97
C ASP A 286 -0.67 -7.33 13.57
N GLN A 287 -0.42 -8.54 13.09
CA GLN A 287 0.91 -8.96 12.60
C GLN A 287 1.36 -8.14 11.38
N ILE A 288 0.45 -7.84 10.44
CA ILE A 288 0.74 -6.95 9.32
C ILE A 288 1.16 -5.55 9.85
N ASN A 289 0.44 -5.01 10.83
CA ASN A 289 0.78 -3.73 11.46
C ASN A 289 2.15 -3.72 12.11
N GLU A 290 2.57 -4.82 12.70
CA GLU A 290 3.91 -5.00 13.29
C GLU A 290 5.00 -5.07 12.20
N SER A 291 4.68 -5.55 11.01
CA SER A 291 5.61 -5.67 9.89
C SER A 291 5.88 -4.34 9.16
N PHE A 292 4.93 -3.42 9.11
CA PHE A 292 5.05 -2.17 8.35
C PHE A 292 6.26 -1.32 8.73
N PRO A 293 6.59 -1.07 10.01
CA PRO A 293 7.75 -0.24 10.35
C PRO A 293 9.06 -0.81 9.82
N GLN A 294 9.25 -2.12 9.89
CA GLN A 294 10.42 -2.80 9.35
C GLN A 294 10.45 -2.77 7.82
N TYR A 295 9.31 -3.04 7.18
CA TYR A 295 9.20 -2.98 5.73
C TYR A 295 9.54 -1.57 5.21
N MET A 296 8.97 -0.53 5.81
CA MET A 296 9.20 0.86 5.43
C MET A 296 10.66 1.28 5.63
N GLU A 297 11.31 0.82 6.70
CA GLU A 297 12.74 1.04 6.93
C GLU A 297 13.58 0.35 5.86
N THR A 298 13.30 -0.92 5.59
CA THR A 298 14.09 -1.77 4.69
C THR A 298 13.91 -1.39 3.22
N ALA A 299 12.68 -1.10 2.79
CA ALA A 299 12.36 -0.83 1.39
C ALA A 299 12.48 0.66 1.00
N HIS A 300 12.26 1.57 1.95
CA HIS A 300 12.13 3.00 1.67
C HIS A 300 13.01 3.91 2.53
N ASN A 301 13.86 3.35 3.37
CA ASN A 301 14.69 4.06 4.35
C ASN A 301 13.88 5.02 5.24
N VAL A 302 12.66 4.64 5.57
CA VAL A 302 11.77 5.41 6.45
C VAL A 302 12.08 5.02 7.90
N PRO A 303 12.35 5.97 8.81
CA PRO A 303 12.53 5.65 10.23
C PRO A 303 11.33 4.88 10.78
N ARG A 304 11.55 3.87 11.63
CA ARG A 304 10.49 3.01 12.17
C ARG A 304 9.34 3.79 12.77
N SER A 305 9.63 4.87 13.51
CA SER A 305 8.61 5.76 14.10
C SER A 305 7.69 6.41 13.07
N LYS A 306 8.19 6.68 11.85
CA LYS A 306 7.37 7.15 10.73
C LYS A 306 6.72 5.99 9.97
N GLY A 307 7.34 4.82 9.94
CA GLY A 307 6.75 3.59 9.38
C GLY A 307 5.48 3.16 10.11
N GLU A 308 5.38 3.44 11.41
CA GLU A 308 4.18 3.19 12.23
C GLU A 308 2.94 4.02 11.82
N ILE A 309 3.10 5.02 10.94
CA ILE A 309 1.99 5.78 10.37
C ILE A 309 1.11 4.90 9.47
N ILE A 310 1.73 3.90 8.79
CA ILE A 310 1.01 2.94 7.97
C ILE A 310 0.33 1.94 8.90
N LYS A 311 -1.00 1.89 8.84
CA LYS A 311 -1.82 0.97 9.64
C LYS A 311 -2.94 0.39 8.80
N CYS A 312 -3.21 -0.87 9.02
CA CYS A 312 -4.40 -1.53 8.48
C CYS A 312 -5.31 -2.03 9.61
N GLY A 313 -6.55 -2.30 9.26
CA GLY A 313 -7.52 -2.94 10.15
C GLY A 313 -8.26 -4.05 9.44
N ARG A 314 -8.75 -5.03 10.20
CA ARG A 314 -9.72 -5.99 9.66
C ARG A 314 -11.00 -5.24 9.28
N GLU A 315 -11.44 -5.39 8.06
CA GLU A 315 -12.70 -4.79 7.58
C GLU A 315 -13.82 -5.84 7.62
N VAL A 316 -13.75 -6.82 6.74
CA VAL A 316 -14.81 -7.79 6.53
C VAL A 316 -14.40 -9.19 7.00
N THR A 317 -15.34 -9.91 7.60
CA THR A 317 -15.30 -11.36 7.71
C THR A 317 -16.62 -11.94 7.18
N GLY A 318 -16.52 -12.87 6.23
CA GLY A 318 -17.67 -13.46 5.54
C GLY A 318 -17.60 -14.98 5.46
N LEU A 319 -18.76 -15.60 5.38
CA LEU A 319 -18.88 -17.07 5.22
C LEU A 319 -18.39 -17.53 3.84
N SER A 320 -18.66 -16.72 2.81
CA SER A 320 -18.27 -17.00 1.43
C SER A 320 -18.18 -15.72 0.62
N GLY A 321 -17.41 -15.77 -0.47
CA GLY A 321 -17.31 -14.67 -1.42
C GLY A 321 -17.18 -15.20 -2.84
N LEU A 322 -17.96 -14.63 -3.76
CA LEU A 322 -17.86 -14.87 -5.20
C LEU A 322 -17.04 -13.76 -5.84
N PHE A 323 -15.90 -14.09 -6.45
CA PHE A 323 -15.05 -13.17 -7.17
C PHE A 323 -15.07 -13.48 -8.66
N ILE A 324 -15.46 -12.48 -9.49
CA ILE A 324 -15.65 -12.66 -10.94
C ILE A 324 -14.51 -11.99 -11.72
N LYS A 325 -14.25 -10.72 -11.44
CA LYS A 325 -13.16 -9.92 -12.04
C LYS A 325 -12.86 -8.69 -11.17
N LYS A 326 -11.85 -7.91 -11.56
CA LYS A 326 -11.53 -6.64 -10.88
C LYS A 326 -12.77 -5.81 -10.61
N LYS A 327 -12.95 -5.41 -9.36
CA LYS A 327 -14.08 -4.58 -8.88
C LYS A 327 -15.48 -5.21 -9.12
N ARG A 328 -15.55 -6.54 -9.26
CA ARG A 328 -16.82 -7.29 -9.37
C ARG A 328 -16.79 -8.54 -8.51
N TYR A 329 -17.41 -8.45 -7.36
CA TYR A 329 -17.49 -9.52 -6.36
C TYR A 329 -18.70 -9.34 -5.44
N ALA A 330 -19.10 -10.39 -4.76
CA ALA A 330 -20.08 -10.37 -3.67
C ALA A 330 -19.59 -11.23 -2.51
N ILE A 331 -19.77 -10.77 -1.28
CA ILE A 331 -19.36 -11.46 -0.06
C ILE A 331 -20.56 -11.56 0.88
N MET A 332 -20.82 -12.74 1.43
CA MET A 332 -21.78 -12.96 2.52
C MET A 332 -21.10 -12.60 3.84
N VAL A 333 -21.21 -11.34 4.22
CA VAL A 333 -20.54 -10.74 5.39
C VAL A 333 -21.33 -11.02 6.65
N TYR A 334 -20.72 -11.58 7.68
CA TYR A 334 -21.33 -11.72 9.00
C TYR A 334 -20.75 -10.74 10.03
N ASP A 335 -19.55 -10.20 9.80
CA ASP A 335 -18.96 -9.15 10.62
C ASP A 335 -18.26 -8.11 9.74
N ASN A 336 -18.44 -6.83 10.03
CA ASN A 336 -17.75 -5.72 9.39
C ASN A 336 -17.27 -4.74 10.46
N GLU A 337 -15.98 -4.65 10.68
CA GLU A 337 -15.35 -3.77 11.69
C GLU A 337 -16.00 -3.95 13.09
N GLY A 338 -16.34 -5.18 13.49
CA GLY A 338 -17.00 -5.51 14.76
C GLY A 338 -18.52 -5.35 14.75
N THR A 339 -19.12 -4.91 13.65
CA THR A 339 -20.60 -4.90 13.51
C THR A 339 -21.08 -6.22 12.95
N ARG A 340 -21.88 -6.93 13.74
CA ARG A 340 -22.47 -8.24 13.36
C ARG A 340 -23.70 -8.06 12.49
N TYR A 341 -23.80 -8.87 11.44
CA TYR A 341 -24.96 -8.95 10.52
C TYR A 341 -25.65 -10.30 10.53
N ASP A 342 -25.14 -11.26 11.27
CA ASP A 342 -25.73 -12.59 11.45
C ASP A 342 -26.66 -12.64 12.70
N VAL A 343 -27.51 -11.66 12.80
CA VAL A 343 -28.54 -11.51 13.83
C VAL A 343 -29.90 -11.96 13.28
N ASP A 344 -30.84 -12.30 14.16
CA ASP A 344 -32.20 -12.73 13.78
C ASP A 344 -32.21 -13.92 12.79
N ASP A 345 -31.43 -14.96 13.06
CA ASP A 345 -31.29 -16.19 12.24
C ASP A 345 -30.82 -15.96 10.80
N LYS A 346 -30.27 -14.79 10.48
CA LYS A 346 -29.69 -14.50 9.18
C LYS A 346 -28.24 -14.99 9.11
N PRO A 347 -27.79 -15.48 7.95
CA PRO A 347 -26.38 -15.90 7.77
C PRO A 347 -25.42 -14.71 7.73
N GLY A 348 -25.92 -13.50 7.52
CA GLY A 348 -25.18 -12.27 7.33
C GLY A 348 -25.86 -11.33 6.33
N LYS A 349 -25.08 -10.40 5.78
CA LYS A 349 -25.50 -9.41 4.75
C LYS A 349 -24.63 -9.55 3.50
N VAL A 350 -25.23 -9.49 2.33
CA VAL A 350 -24.48 -9.49 1.07
C VAL A 350 -23.87 -8.09 0.85
N LYS A 351 -22.53 -8.04 0.78
CA LYS A 351 -21.76 -6.87 0.30
C LYS A 351 -21.38 -7.14 -1.15
N ALA A 352 -21.94 -6.39 -2.10
CA ALA A 352 -21.67 -6.54 -3.52
C ALA A 352 -20.97 -5.31 -4.08
N MET A 353 -20.02 -5.53 -5.00
CA MET A 353 -19.29 -4.50 -5.71
C MET A 353 -19.41 -4.76 -7.22
N GLY A 354 -19.91 -3.77 -7.96
CA GLY A 354 -19.97 -3.80 -9.44
C GLY A 354 -20.83 -4.92 -10.06
N LEU A 355 -21.75 -5.50 -9.29
CA LEU A 355 -22.71 -6.50 -9.73
C LEU A 355 -24.08 -5.86 -9.94
#